data_fbc38da16a187a193b8bc928ee2f3397
#
_entry.id   fbc38da16a187a193b8bc928ee2f3397
#
_cell.length_a   1.000
_cell.length_b   1.000
_cell.length_c   1.000
_cell.angle_alpha   90.00
_cell.angle_beta   90.00
_cell.angle_gamma   90.00
#
_symmetry.space_group_name_H-M   'P 1'
#
loop_
_entity.id
_entity.type
_entity.pdbx_description
1 polymer ?
#
loop_
_entity_poly.entity_id
_entity_poly.type
_entity_poly.pdbx_seq_one_letter_code
_entity_poly.pdbx_strand_id
1 'polypeptide(L)'
;GGIRNKAARGELRRGLPTGFIWGEEDGEVLLHPDEAVRQAIHCVFERFAELGSARRVWLWLRGEGLSFPAQYNYGNEIRWGTPTYTAIHGILTNPVYAGAYVYGKSRHERVLDEAGKIKKRSRKLPQSQWAVLIHEHHEGYIDRATYEANQARLGTNIRPRAHQPGGAVREGAALLQGI
;
A
#
# COMPACT_ATOMS: atom_id res chain seq x y z
N GLY A 1 -5.12 26.03 -8.80
CA GLY A 1 -5.42 26.53 -7.55
C GLY A 1 -4.59 26.15 -6.35
N GLY A 2 -5.00 26.69 -5.22
CA GLY A 2 -4.28 26.54 -3.95
C GLY A 2 -4.04 25.11 -3.49
N ILE A 3 -4.99 24.20 -3.75
CA ILE A 3 -4.86 22.78 -3.38
C ILE A 3 -3.71 22.10 -4.12
N ARG A 4 -3.59 22.33 -5.42
CA ARG A 4 -2.50 21.76 -6.24
C ARG A 4 -1.15 22.34 -5.85
N ASN A 5 -1.10 23.62 -5.52
CA ASN A 5 0.13 24.27 -5.08
C ASN A 5 0.59 23.75 -3.72
N LYS A 6 -0.31 23.56 -2.77
CA LYS A 6 0.00 22.91 -1.49
C LYS A 6 0.45 21.47 -1.68
N ALA A 7 -0.21 20.72 -2.55
CA ALA A 7 0.18 19.35 -2.87
C ALA A 7 1.57 19.29 -3.52
N ALA A 8 1.88 20.20 -4.45
CA ALA A 8 3.18 20.26 -5.10
C ALA A 8 4.34 20.51 -4.11
N ARG A 9 4.07 21.20 -3.00
CA ARG A 9 5.03 21.41 -1.91
C ARG A 9 5.00 20.35 -0.81
N GLY A 10 4.13 19.34 -0.92
CA GLY A 10 3.98 18.31 0.11
C GLY A 10 3.27 18.79 1.39
N GLU A 11 2.55 19.89 1.32
CA GLU A 11 1.90 20.53 2.47
C GLU A 11 0.41 20.24 2.60
N LEU A 12 -0.20 19.67 1.57
CA LEU A 12 -1.63 19.37 1.59
C LEU A 12 -1.92 18.19 2.51
N ARG A 13 -2.63 18.45 3.59
CA ARG A 13 -3.06 17.42 4.55
C ARG A 13 -4.17 16.55 3.94
N ARG A 14 -3.94 15.26 3.93
CA ARG A 14 -4.89 14.21 3.53
C ARG A 14 -4.82 13.05 4.50
N GLY A 15 -5.69 12.06 4.30
CA GLY A 15 -5.59 10.83 5.07
C GLY A 15 -4.21 10.18 4.90
N LEU A 16 -3.53 9.97 6.01
CA LEU A 16 -2.27 9.25 6.06
C LEU A 16 -2.51 7.76 6.23
N PRO A 17 -1.63 6.90 5.71
CA PRO A 17 -1.69 5.49 6.00
C PRO A 17 -1.42 5.20 7.47
N THR A 18 -1.83 4.02 7.94
CA THR A 18 -1.60 3.58 9.30
C THR A 18 -0.11 3.64 9.66
N GLY A 19 0.19 4.23 10.78
CA GLY A 19 1.57 4.39 11.26
C GLY A 19 2.13 5.80 11.14
N PHE A 20 1.36 6.75 10.59
CA PHE A 20 1.74 8.16 10.48
C PHE A 20 0.67 9.10 11.01
N ILE A 21 1.09 10.24 11.50
CA ILE A 21 0.23 11.35 11.88
C ILE A 21 0.74 12.65 11.29
N TRP A 22 -0.13 13.64 11.16
CA TRP A 22 0.27 15.00 10.85
C TRP A 22 0.85 15.70 12.08
N GLY A 23 1.97 16.39 11.91
CA GLY A 23 2.54 17.26 12.92
C GLY A 23 1.84 18.62 12.99
N GLU A 24 2.42 19.55 13.73
CA GLU A 24 1.88 20.91 13.92
C GLU A 24 2.14 21.81 12.70
N GLU A 25 3.28 21.66 12.06
CA GLU A 25 3.65 22.44 10.89
C GLU A 25 2.98 21.94 9.61
N ASP A 26 2.83 22.82 8.63
CA ASP A 26 2.27 22.47 7.33
C ASP A 26 3.14 21.44 6.59
N GLY A 27 2.54 20.30 6.25
CA GLY A 27 3.25 19.22 5.56
C GLY A 27 4.13 18.35 6.45
N GLU A 28 4.16 18.60 7.74
CA GLU A 28 4.91 17.77 8.69
C GLU A 28 4.22 16.42 8.89
N VAL A 29 4.87 15.35 8.48
CA VAL A 29 4.42 13.98 8.69
C VAL A 29 5.33 13.32 9.73
N LEU A 30 4.73 12.79 10.78
CA LEU A 30 5.44 12.14 11.88
C LEU A 30 5.06 10.66 11.95
N LEU A 31 5.96 9.85 12.50
CA LEU A 31 5.64 8.48 12.88
C LEU A 31 4.56 8.51 13.98
N HIS A 32 3.67 7.54 13.95
CA HIS A 32 2.61 7.43 14.95
C HIS A 32 3.20 7.36 16.37
N PRO A 33 2.67 8.10 17.34
CA PRO A 33 3.24 8.16 18.69
C PRO A 33 3.08 6.86 19.49
N ASP A 34 2.08 6.03 19.15
CA ASP A 34 1.88 4.74 19.79
C ASP A 34 2.93 3.73 19.32
N GLU A 35 3.76 3.28 20.25
CA GLU A 35 4.81 2.30 19.97
C GLU A 35 4.25 0.98 19.44
N ALA A 36 3.11 0.52 19.94
CA ALA A 36 2.49 -0.71 19.46
C ALA A 36 2.12 -0.62 17.97
N VAL A 37 1.63 0.54 17.52
CA VAL A 37 1.35 0.80 16.09
C VAL A 37 2.64 0.77 15.29
N ARG A 38 3.68 1.45 15.73
CA ARG A 38 4.98 1.45 15.05
C ARG A 38 5.57 0.05 14.95
N GLN A 39 5.54 -0.71 16.03
CA GLN A 39 6.04 -2.09 16.05
C GLN A 39 5.28 -3.00 15.09
N ALA A 40 3.97 -2.85 14.97
CA ALA A 40 3.18 -3.60 14.01
C ALA A 40 3.62 -3.33 12.56
N ILE A 41 3.87 -2.07 12.22
CA ILE A 41 4.35 -1.69 10.88
C ILE A 41 5.77 -2.21 10.64
N HIS A 42 6.69 -2.03 11.59
CA HIS A 42 8.05 -2.58 11.49
C HIS A 42 8.04 -4.10 11.30
N CYS A 43 7.16 -4.80 11.99
CA CYS A 43 7.00 -6.25 11.87
C CYS A 43 6.68 -6.68 10.44
N VAL A 44 5.82 -5.93 9.73
CA VAL A 44 5.51 -6.21 8.32
C VAL A 44 6.77 -6.18 7.45
N PHE A 45 7.59 -5.14 7.58
CA PHE A 45 8.81 -5.00 6.79
C PHE A 45 9.87 -6.03 7.16
N GLU A 46 10.05 -6.31 8.43
CA GLU A 46 10.99 -7.33 8.93
C GLU A 46 10.59 -8.73 8.42
N ARG A 47 9.32 -9.09 8.54
CA ARG A 47 8.83 -10.38 8.05
C ARG A 47 8.89 -10.48 6.54
N PHE A 48 8.65 -9.39 5.82
CA PHE A 48 8.82 -9.37 4.37
C PHE A 48 10.29 -9.59 3.96
N ALA A 49 11.24 -9.02 4.68
CA ALA A 49 12.67 -9.27 4.44
C ALA A 49 13.02 -10.76 4.56
N GLU A 50 12.41 -11.45 5.51
CA GLU A 50 12.64 -12.89 5.73
C GLU A 50 11.83 -13.77 4.76
N LEU A 51 10.54 -13.49 4.59
CA LEU A 51 9.59 -14.36 3.89
C LEU A 51 9.46 -14.05 2.40
N GLY A 52 9.72 -12.83 2.00
CA GLY A 52 9.78 -12.39 0.60
C GLY A 52 8.46 -12.30 -0.15
N SER A 53 7.33 -12.44 0.52
CA SER A 53 6.01 -12.43 -0.08
C SER A 53 5.00 -11.76 0.84
N ALA A 54 4.19 -10.85 0.30
CA ALA A 54 3.11 -10.21 1.05
C ALA A 54 2.10 -11.23 1.60
N ARG A 55 1.79 -12.25 0.80
CA ARG A 55 0.89 -13.33 1.22
C ARG A 55 1.46 -14.11 2.40
N ARG A 56 2.75 -14.42 2.39
CA ARG A 56 3.41 -15.14 3.49
C ARG A 56 3.43 -14.33 4.77
N VAL A 57 3.70 -13.03 4.67
CA VAL A 57 3.63 -12.12 5.83
C VAL A 57 2.22 -12.10 6.42
N TRP A 58 1.22 -11.93 5.58
CA TRP A 58 -0.18 -11.96 6.00
C TRP A 58 -0.57 -13.27 6.69
N LEU A 59 -0.23 -14.41 6.09
CA LEU A 59 -0.51 -15.72 6.67
C LEU A 59 0.24 -15.96 7.98
N TRP A 60 1.47 -15.48 8.08
CA TRP A 60 2.24 -15.56 9.31
C TRP A 60 1.57 -14.76 10.44
N LEU A 61 1.18 -13.51 10.19
CA LEU A 61 0.48 -12.68 11.18
C LEU A 61 -0.82 -13.34 11.67
N ARG A 62 -1.56 -13.93 10.76
CA ARG A 62 -2.78 -14.66 11.10
C ARG A 62 -2.50 -15.95 11.88
N GLY A 63 -1.50 -16.68 11.50
CA GLY A 63 -1.08 -17.92 12.17
C GLY A 63 -0.64 -17.68 13.62
N GLU A 64 0.03 -16.56 13.87
CA GLU A 64 0.43 -16.13 15.21
C GLU A 64 -0.73 -15.52 16.02
N GLY A 65 -1.91 -15.36 15.44
CA GLY A 65 -3.05 -14.75 16.10
C GLY A 65 -2.86 -13.29 16.46
N LEU A 66 -2.00 -12.58 15.71
CA LEU A 66 -1.68 -11.18 15.99
C LEU A 66 -2.78 -10.25 15.48
N SER A 67 -3.17 -9.30 16.30
CA SER A 67 -4.00 -8.17 15.88
C SER A 67 -3.14 -7.14 15.13
N PHE A 68 -3.76 -6.45 14.19
CA PHE A 68 -3.11 -5.45 13.36
C PHE A 68 -3.87 -4.12 13.42
N PRO A 69 -3.17 -2.97 13.51
CA PRO A 69 -3.84 -1.68 13.62
C PRO A 69 -4.37 -1.19 12.27
N ALA A 70 -5.52 -0.58 12.30
CA ALA A 70 -6.09 0.18 11.19
C ALA A 70 -6.43 1.59 11.69
N GLN A 71 -6.11 2.58 10.88
CA GLN A 71 -6.25 3.99 11.21
C GLN A 71 -7.50 4.57 10.54
N TYR A 72 -8.35 5.21 11.33
CA TYR A 72 -9.61 5.81 10.91
C TYR A 72 -9.65 7.29 11.29
N ASN A 73 -10.65 8.00 10.79
CA ASN A 73 -10.91 9.40 11.13
C ASN A 73 -9.67 10.30 10.98
N TYR A 74 -9.00 10.19 9.83
CA TYR A 74 -7.79 10.97 9.53
C TYR A 74 -6.64 10.77 10.55
N GLY A 75 -6.59 9.60 11.17
CA GLY A 75 -5.55 9.26 12.13
C GLY A 75 -5.93 9.41 13.60
N ASN A 76 -7.12 9.92 13.88
CA ASN A 76 -7.56 10.15 15.26
C ASN A 76 -8.01 8.88 15.98
N GLU A 77 -8.20 7.79 15.26
CA GLU A 77 -8.71 6.55 15.83
C GLU A 77 -7.92 5.35 15.29
N ILE A 78 -7.45 4.51 16.20
CA ILE A 78 -6.82 3.22 15.88
C ILE A 78 -7.76 2.10 16.31
N ARG A 79 -8.03 1.19 15.40
CA ARG A 79 -8.76 -0.05 15.67
C ARG A 79 -7.86 -1.25 15.40
N TRP A 80 -7.80 -2.14 16.37
CA TRP A 80 -7.04 -3.38 16.27
C TRP A 80 -7.97 -4.52 15.84
N GLY A 81 -7.57 -5.26 14.85
CA GLY A 81 -8.36 -6.37 14.31
C GLY A 81 -7.51 -7.38 13.57
N THR A 82 -8.17 -8.33 12.94
CA THR A 82 -7.49 -9.35 12.15
C THR A 82 -6.81 -8.73 10.94
N PRO A 83 -5.51 -9.00 10.70
CA PRO A 83 -4.82 -8.46 9.54
C PRO A 83 -5.42 -8.98 8.24
N THR A 84 -5.57 -8.09 7.26
CA THR A 84 -6.03 -8.42 5.92
C THR A 84 -4.87 -8.41 4.94
N TYR A 85 -4.96 -9.23 3.90
CA TYR A 85 -3.96 -9.23 2.82
C TYR A 85 -3.83 -7.83 2.17
N THR A 86 -4.96 -7.17 1.92
CA THR A 86 -5.00 -5.83 1.30
C THR A 86 -4.24 -4.80 2.14
N ALA A 87 -4.40 -4.84 3.46
CA ALA A 87 -3.67 -3.94 4.37
C ALA A 87 -2.15 -4.19 4.31
N ILE A 88 -1.73 -5.44 4.37
CA ILE A 88 -0.30 -5.80 4.33
C ILE A 88 0.33 -5.46 2.97
N HIS A 89 -0.32 -5.82 1.89
CA HIS A 89 0.13 -5.46 0.54
C HIS A 89 0.18 -3.93 0.34
N GLY A 90 -0.82 -3.23 0.87
CA GLY A 90 -0.88 -1.76 0.83
C GLY A 90 0.30 -1.10 1.53
N ILE A 91 0.72 -1.62 2.68
CA ILE A 91 1.90 -1.14 3.41
C ILE A 91 3.17 -1.38 2.58
N LEU A 92 3.35 -2.57 2.05
CA LEU A 92 4.54 -2.94 1.28
C LEU A 92 4.68 -2.20 -0.04
N THR A 93 3.60 -1.70 -0.60
CA THR A 93 3.58 -1.00 -1.90
C THR A 93 3.39 0.50 -1.81
N ASN A 94 3.29 1.06 -0.61
CA ASN A 94 3.08 2.48 -0.42
C ASN A 94 4.40 3.21 -0.10
N PRO A 95 4.90 4.09 -1.00
CA PRO A 95 6.17 4.78 -0.80
C PRO A 95 6.16 5.79 0.36
N VAL A 96 5.00 6.11 0.92
CA VAL A 96 4.89 6.94 2.14
C VAL A 96 5.68 6.31 3.28
N TYR A 97 5.72 4.98 3.37
CA TYR A 97 6.50 4.26 4.38
C TYR A 97 8.02 4.39 4.19
N ALA A 98 8.46 4.80 3.02
CA ALA A 98 9.85 5.15 2.70
C ALA A 98 10.13 6.66 2.76
N GLY A 99 9.25 7.42 3.39
CA GLY A 99 9.41 8.86 3.55
C GLY A 99 8.95 9.72 2.37
N ALA A 100 8.24 9.16 1.41
CA ALA A 100 7.74 9.91 0.26
C ALA A 100 6.36 10.55 0.51
N TYR A 101 6.18 11.76 0.03
CA TYR A 101 4.88 12.40 -0.05
C TYR A 101 4.25 12.12 -1.42
N VAL A 102 2.99 11.71 -1.44
CA VAL A 102 2.27 11.34 -2.67
C VAL A 102 0.92 12.02 -2.77
N TYR A 103 0.61 12.47 -3.97
CA TYR A 103 -0.68 13.05 -4.31
C TYR A 103 -1.12 12.63 -5.72
N GLY A 104 -2.43 12.42 -5.90
CA GLY A 104 -2.97 12.11 -7.22
C GLY A 104 -2.73 10.67 -7.68
N LYS A 105 -2.81 9.71 -6.76
CA LYS A 105 -2.68 8.26 -7.06
C LYS A 105 -3.82 7.71 -7.92
N SER A 106 -4.93 8.43 -8.01
CA SER A 106 -6.11 7.99 -8.75
C SER A 106 -6.72 9.12 -9.58
N ARG A 107 -7.36 8.75 -10.65
CA ARG A 107 -8.15 9.64 -11.50
C ARG A 107 -9.61 9.25 -11.39
N HIS A 108 -10.48 10.23 -11.30
CA HIS A 108 -11.92 10.02 -11.40
C HIS A 108 -12.33 10.13 -12.87
N GLU A 109 -12.96 9.09 -13.37
CA GLU A 109 -13.50 9.02 -14.73
C GLU A 109 -15.03 8.94 -14.65
N ARG A 110 -15.70 9.56 -15.61
CA ARG A 110 -17.13 9.39 -15.80
C ARG A 110 -17.33 8.30 -16.83
N VAL A 111 -17.99 7.24 -16.43
CA VAL A 111 -18.30 6.10 -17.32
C VAL A 111 -19.82 5.90 -17.38
N LEU A 112 -20.30 5.47 -18.53
CA LEU A 112 -21.68 5.04 -18.69
C LEU A 112 -21.81 3.60 -18.18
N ASP A 113 -22.79 3.35 -17.33
CA ASP A 113 -23.17 1.98 -16.98
C ASP A 113 -24.04 1.33 -18.06
N GLU A 114 -24.33 0.06 -17.90
CA GLU A 114 -25.16 -0.71 -18.84
C GLU A 114 -26.56 -0.11 -19.04
N ALA A 115 -27.05 0.67 -18.07
CA ALA A 115 -28.33 1.38 -18.12
C ALA A 115 -28.22 2.79 -18.70
N GLY A 116 -27.04 3.20 -19.20
CA GLY A 116 -26.80 4.53 -19.76
C GLY A 116 -26.68 5.65 -18.73
N LYS A 117 -26.55 5.34 -17.44
CA LYS A 117 -26.33 6.33 -16.39
C LYS A 117 -24.83 6.63 -16.23
N ILE A 118 -24.54 7.90 -16.00
CA ILE A 118 -23.17 8.35 -15.71
C ILE A 118 -22.80 7.96 -14.29
N LYS A 119 -21.80 7.10 -14.14
CA LYS A 119 -21.17 6.76 -12.86
C LYS A 119 -19.77 7.33 -12.78
N LYS A 120 -19.39 7.78 -11.60
CA LYS A 120 -18.00 8.13 -11.30
C LYS A 120 -17.24 6.86 -10.94
N ARG A 121 -16.20 6.56 -11.69
CA ARG A 121 -15.27 5.46 -11.40
C ARG A 121 -13.91 6.04 -11.00
N SER A 122 -13.37 5.52 -9.92
CA SER A 122 -11.99 5.83 -9.53
C SER A 122 -11.05 4.79 -10.14
N ARG A 123 -10.07 5.25 -10.90
CA ARG A 123 -9.02 4.42 -11.49
C ARG A 123 -7.70 4.71 -10.79
N LYS A 124 -7.06 3.68 -10.28
CA LYS A 124 -5.68 3.79 -9.76
C LYS A 124 -4.72 4.04 -10.91
N LEU A 125 -3.82 4.98 -10.72
CA LEU A 125 -2.79 5.32 -11.69
C LEU A 125 -1.48 4.60 -11.34
N PRO A 126 -0.66 4.22 -12.34
CA PRO A 126 0.71 3.80 -12.10
C PRO A 126 1.51 4.96 -11.50
N GLN A 127 2.55 4.63 -10.74
CA GLN A 127 3.36 5.63 -10.02
C GLN A 127 3.90 6.74 -10.93
N SER A 128 4.26 6.41 -12.17
CA SER A 128 4.74 7.38 -13.15
C SER A 128 3.70 8.44 -13.55
N GLN A 129 2.43 8.20 -13.29
CA GLN A 129 1.31 9.12 -13.60
C GLN A 129 0.75 9.84 -12.37
N TRP A 130 1.36 9.64 -11.20
CA TRP A 130 0.95 10.38 -10.01
C TRP A 130 1.27 11.87 -10.16
N ALA A 131 0.37 12.72 -9.68
CA ALA A 131 0.53 14.16 -9.83
C ALA A 131 1.72 14.70 -9.03
N VAL A 132 1.96 14.15 -7.84
CA VAL A 132 3.07 14.54 -6.97
C VAL A 132 3.69 13.31 -6.31
N LEU A 133 5.01 13.22 -6.36
CA LEU A 133 5.82 12.26 -5.64
C LEU A 133 7.09 12.97 -5.18
N ILE A 134 7.20 13.21 -3.89
CA ILE A 134 8.35 13.89 -3.28
C ILE A 134 9.05 12.90 -2.36
N HIS A 135 10.29 12.54 -2.71
CA HIS A 135 11.13 11.69 -1.87
C HIS A 135 11.75 12.50 -0.71
N GLU A 136 12.17 11.80 0.34
CA GLU A 136 12.81 12.44 1.51
C GLU A 136 11.97 13.56 2.13
N HIS A 137 10.66 13.39 2.11
CA HIS A 137 9.73 14.36 2.66
C HIS A 137 9.62 14.28 4.19
N HIS A 138 9.66 13.07 4.73
CA HIS A 138 9.52 12.78 6.16
C HIS A 138 10.29 11.51 6.54
N GLU A 139 10.41 11.27 7.84
CA GLU A 139 10.96 10.03 8.35
C GLU A 139 10.05 8.84 7.98
N GLY A 140 10.60 7.83 7.34
CA GLY A 140 9.91 6.60 7.00
C GLY A 140 10.22 5.45 7.96
N TYR A 141 9.52 4.34 7.79
CA TYR A 141 9.81 3.06 8.46
C TYR A 141 10.96 2.31 7.79
N ILE A 142 11.14 2.56 6.51
CA ILE A 142 12.23 2.03 5.68
C ILE A 142 12.81 3.16 4.84
N ASP A 143 13.98 2.96 4.27
CA ASP A 143 14.56 3.89 3.31
C ASP A 143 14.08 3.62 1.88
N ARG A 144 14.38 4.54 0.97
CA ARG A 144 13.99 4.43 -0.43
C ARG A 144 14.59 3.20 -1.10
N ALA A 145 15.85 2.89 -0.83
CA ALA A 145 16.54 1.74 -1.43
C ALA A 145 15.87 0.43 -1.03
N THR A 146 15.49 0.28 0.23
CA THR A 146 14.74 -0.88 0.74
C THR A 146 13.35 -0.96 0.09
N TYR A 147 12.66 0.17 -0.05
CA TYR A 147 11.37 0.22 -0.74
C TYR A 147 11.49 -0.27 -2.19
N GLU A 148 12.47 0.21 -2.93
CA GLU A 148 12.68 -0.18 -4.33
C GLU A 148 13.05 -1.65 -4.46
N ALA A 149 13.89 -2.16 -3.57
CA ALA A 149 14.21 -3.59 -3.51
C ALA A 149 12.98 -4.45 -3.20
N ASN A 150 12.11 -3.99 -2.30
CA ASN A 150 10.85 -4.66 -1.99
C ASN A 150 9.91 -4.68 -3.19
N GLN A 151 9.82 -3.58 -3.95
CA GLN A 151 8.99 -3.54 -5.17
C GLN A 151 9.52 -4.51 -6.22
N ALA A 152 10.81 -4.58 -6.44
CA ALA A 152 11.42 -5.54 -7.36
C ALA A 152 11.11 -6.99 -6.93
N ARG A 153 11.19 -7.29 -5.65
CA ARG A 153 10.88 -8.62 -5.10
C ARG A 153 9.39 -8.96 -5.24
N LEU A 154 8.49 -8.02 -4.97
CA LEU A 154 7.06 -8.18 -5.19
C LEU A 154 6.73 -8.41 -6.67
N GLY A 155 7.41 -7.70 -7.58
CA GLY A 155 7.27 -7.85 -9.01
C GLY A 155 7.67 -9.24 -9.53
N THR A 156 8.71 -9.84 -8.98
CA THR A 156 9.14 -11.21 -9.34
C THR A 156 8.16 -12.28 -8.84
N ASN A 157 7.40 -11.99 -7.79
CA ASN A 157 6.36 -12.88 -7.27
C ASN A 157 5.09 -12.87 -8.12
N ILE A 158 4.88 -11.82 -8.89
CA ILE A 158 3.84 -11.80 -9.91
C ILE A 158 4.36 -12.68 -11.05
N ARG A 159 3.93 -13.94 -11.05
CA ARG A 159 4.12 -14.77 -12.24
C ARG A 159 3.54 -14.00 -13.41
N PRO A 160 4.31 -13.76 -14.49
CA PRO A 160 3.69 -13.30 -15.71
C PRO A 160 2.54 -14.26 -15.93
N ARG A 161 1.34 -13.77 -16.07
CA ARG A 161 0.30 -14.54 -16.72
C ARG A 161 0.82 -14.76 -18.13
N ALA A 162 1.67 -15.75 -18.28
CA ALA A 162 2.00 -16.28 -19.57
C ALA A 162 0.67 -16.37 -20.29
N HIS A 163 0.61 -15.91 -21.48
CA HIS A 163 -0.48 -16.12 -22.40
C HIS A 163 -0.97 -17.55 -22.21
N GLN A 164 -1.85 -17.76 -21.26
CA GLN A 164 -2.44 -19.05 -21.02
C GLN A 164 -3.66 -19.10 -21.93
N PRO A 165 -3.58 -19.82 -23.02
CA PRO A 165 -4.78 -20.21 -23.71
C PRO A 165 -5.61 -20.96 -22.68
N GLY A 166 -6.81 -20.45 -22.44
CA GLY A 166 -7.67 -20.79 -21.33
C GLY A 166 -7.61 -22.19 -20.78
N GLY A 167 -7.91 -22.34 -19.54
CA GLY A 167 -8.26 -23.58 -18.85
C GLY A 167 -7.23 -24.69 -18.80
N ALA A 168 -6.52 -24.94 -19.87
CA ALA A 168 -5.64 -26.09 -20.06
C ALA A 168 -4.49 -26.18 -19.04
N VAL A 169 -4.05 -25.05 -18.57
CA VAL A 169 -2.97 -25.01 -17.58
C VAL A 169 -3.40 -25.48 -16.22
N ARG A 170 -4.68 -25.42 -15.95
CA ARG A 170 -5.21 -25.96 -14.70
C ARG A 170 -5.18 -27.47 -14.69
N GLU A 171 -5.44 -28.05 -15.83
CA GLU A 171 -5.30 -29.50 -16.02
C GLU A 171 -3.85 -29.93 -15.89
N GLY A 172 -2.94 -29.19 -16.46
CA GLY A 172 -1.53 -29.47 -16.31
C GLY A 172 -1.08 -29.47 -14.87
N ALA A 173 -1.52 -28.51 -14.10
CA ALA A 173 -1.24 -28.48 -12.67
C ALA A 173 -1.90 -29.64 -11.92
N ALA A 174 -3.12 -29.99 -12.27
CA ALA A 174 -3.84 -31.09 -11.67
C ALA A 174 -3.20 -32.43 -12.02
N LEU A 175 -2.76 -32.62 -13.25
CA LEU A 175 -2.06 -33.81 -13.69
C LEU A 175 -0.74 -34.03 -12.98
N LEU A 176 -0.03 -32.98 -12.71
CA LEU A 176 1.20 -32.99 -11.93
C LEU A 176 0.97 -33.52 -10.51
N GLN A 177 -0.21 -33.32 -10.01
CA GLN A 177 -0.62 -33.79 -8.69
C GLN A 177 -0.92 -35.29 -8.68
N GLY A 178 -1.33 -35.83 -9.81
CA GLY A 178 -1.56 -37.28 -9.96
C GLY A 178 -0.29 -38.10 -10.06
N ILE A 179 0.80 -37.47 -9.98
CA ILE A 179 2.11 -38.12 -10.06
C ILE A 179 2.70 -38.35 -8.67
#